data_84f071585814e4096f6528cd490d756b
#
_entry.id   84f071585814e4096f6528cd490d756b
#
_cell.length_a   1.000
_cell.length_b   1.000
_cell.length_c   1.000
_cell.angle_alpha   90.00
_cell.angle_beta   90.00
_cell.angle_gamma   90.00
#
_symmetry.space_group_name_H-M   'P 1'
#
loop_
_entity.id
_entity.type
_entity.pdbx_description
1 polymer ?
#
loop_
_entity_poly.entity_id
_entity_poly.type
_entity_poly.pdbx_seq_one_letter_code
_entity_poly.pdbx_strand_id
1 'polypeptide(L)'
;MQSLGPWRKSVVSRTAEMSAACHHFCLVTTVLIVDDHPSFRGTARALLESEGFEVVGEAADGASAIKAAESLRPDVILLDIYLPDIDGFAVAAALTRNGTPPAIVLTSSRDARDFGPLVEQSGARGFIAKAELSGASLSALVE
;
A
#
# COMPACT_ATOMS: atom_id res chain seq x y z
N MET A 1 -11.75 -18.40 8.82
CA MET A 1 -11.52 -18.05 8.59
C MET A 1 -11.03 -17.77 8.09
N GLN A 2 -10.71 -17.55 7.84
CA GLN A 2 -10.21 -17.20 7.41
C GLN A 2 -9.84 -17.13 6.21
N SER A 3 -9.92 -17.50 5.56
CA SER A 3 -9.62 -17.56 4.31
C SER A 3 -9.67 -16.38 3.54
N LEU A 4 -9.93 -15.38 4.09
CA LEU A 4 -10.02 -14.09 3.48
C LEU A 4 -8.68 -13.46 3.29
N GLY A 5 -7.62 -14.10 3.74
CA GLY A 5 -6.34 -13.52 3.71
C GLY A 5 -5.96 -13.03 5.07
N PRO A 6 -4.67 -13.00 5.36
CA PRO A 6 -4.20 -12.73 6.71
C PRO A 6 -4.55 -11.35 7.20
N TRP A 7 -4.47 -10.37 6.34
CA TRP A 7 -4.79 -9.02 6.74
C TRP A 7 -6.26 -8.86 7.08
N ARG A 8 -7.10 -9.55 6.34
CA ARG A 8 -8.51 -9.46 6.57
C ARG A 8 -8.90 -10.21 7.82
N LYS A 9 -8.22 -11.29 8.06
CA LYS A 9 -8.50 -12.13 9.19
C LYS A 9 -8.32 -11.39 10.52
N SER A 10 -7.25 -10.61 10.62
CA SER A 10 -7.02 -9.90 11.85
C SER A 10 -8.09 -8.87 12.12
N VAL A 11 -8.65 -8.30 11.07
CA VAL A 11 -9.73 -7.35 11.23
C VAL A 11 -10.98 -8.05 11.70
N VAL A 12 -11.28 -9.17 11.08
CA VAL A 12 -12.49 -9.90 11.41
C VAL A 12 -12.51 -10.35 12.84
N SER A 13 -11.38 -10.83 13.33
CA SER A 13 -11.40 -11.34 14.68
C SER A 13 -11.68 -10.26 15.70
N ARG A 14 -11.26 -9.04 15.41
CA ARG A 14 -11.58 -7.95 16.32
C ARG A 14 -13.03 -7.57 16.26
N THR A 15 -13.59 -7.55 15.07
CA THR A 15 -14.97 -7.13 14.94
C THR A 15 -15.92 -8.12 15.55
N ALA A 16 -15.57 -9.37 15.59
CA ALA A 16 -16.44 -10.38 16.11
C ALA A 16 -16.83 -10.14 17.55
N GLU A 17 -15.99 -9.45 18.27
CA GLU A 17 -16.23 -9.21 19.67
C GLU A 17 -16.83 -7.87 19.97
N MET A 18 -17.05 -7.08 18.96
CA MET A 18 -17.50 -5.73 19.17
C MET A 18 -18.96 -5.62 18.97
N SER A 19 -19.52 -4.59 19.51
CA SER A 19 -20.88 -4.27 19.16
C SER A 19 -20.93 -3.84 17.71
N ALA A 20 -22.12 -3.83 17.15
CA ALA A 20 -22.28 -3.41 15.78
C ALA A 20 -21.78 -1.99 15.55
N ALA A 21 -21.88 -1.17 16.57
CA ALA A 21 -21.42 0.21 16.42
C ALA A 21 -19.92 0.30 16.21
N CYS A 22 -19.16 -0.61 16.78
CA CYS A 22 -17.72 -0.58 16.67
C CYS A 22 -17.20 -1.24 15.42
N HIS A 23 -18.08 -1.92 14.73
CA HIS A 23 -17.72 -2.63 13.54
C HIS A 23 -16.93 -1.83 12.55
N HIS A 24 -17.36 -0.62 12.29
CA HIS A 24 -16.78 0.21 11.28
C HIS A 24 -15.34 0.59 11.56
N PHE A 25 -15.01 0.74 12.82
CA PHE A 25 -13.68 1.22 13.16
C PHE A 25 -12.61 0.20 12.95
N CYS A 26 -13.02 -1.06 12.91
CA CYS A 26 -12.05 -2.14 12.78
C CYS A 26 -11.65 -2.38 11.35
N LEU A 27 -12.26 -1.67 10.41
CA LEU A 27 -12.04 -1.91 8.99
C LEU A 27 -11.22 -0.84 8.32
N VAL A 28 -10.50 -0.05 9.09
CA VAL A 28 -9.65 0.98 8.53
C VAL A 28 -8.46 0.34 7.84
N THR A 29 -8.24 0.72 6.60
CA THR A 29 -7.13 0.21 5.81
C THR A 29 -5.87 0.99 6.13
N THR A 30 -4.79 0.29 6.45
CA THR A 30 -3.52 0.93 6.77
C THR A 30 -2.62 0.98 5.54
N VAL A 31 -1.89 2.09 5.41
CA VAL A 31 -1.08 2.35 4.23
C VAL A 31 0.32 2.78 4.64
N LEU A 32 1.31 2.21 3.97
CA LEU A 32 2.70 2.68 4.04
C LEU A 32 2.99 3.41 2.74
N ILE A 33 3.49 4.64 2.82
CA ILE A 33 3.81 5.43 1.63
C ILE A 33 5.32 5.41 1.42
N VAL A 34 5.75 4.98 0.23
CA VAL A 34 7.17 4.88 -0.10
C VAL A 34 7.46 5.75 -1.30
N ASP A 35 8.23 6.82 -1.07
CA ASP A 35 8.58 7.79 -2.11
C ASP A 35 9.73 8.62 -1.58
N ASP A 36 10.70 8.92 -2.44
CA ASP A 36 11.85 9.71 -1.99
C ASP A 36 11.59 11.21 -1.99
N HIS A 37 10.41 11.64 -2.42
CA HIS A 37 10.03 13.06 -2.43
C HIS A 37 9.17 13.38 -1.23
N PRO A 38 9.70 14.13 -0.24
CA PRO A 38 8.89 14.41 0.96
C PRO A 38 7.60 15.16 0.66
N SER A 39 7.61 16.01 -0.36
CA SER A 39 6.41 16.76 -0.70
C SER A 39 5.29 15.83 -1.17
N PHE A 40 5.63 14.83 -1.96
CA PHE A 40 4.61 13.88 -2.39
C PHE A 40 4.12 13.04 -1.22
N ARG A 41 5.03 12.61 -0.33
CA ARG A 41 4.60 11.82 0.83
C ARG A 41 3.61 12.61 1.68
N GLY A 42 3.89 13.88 1.91
CA GLY A 42 2.99 14.72 2.69
C GLY A 42 1.63 14.91 2.03
N THR A 43 1.64 15.16 0.73
CA THR A 43 0.40 15.33 -0.02
C THR A 43 -0.41 14.04 -0.02
N ALA A 44 0.24 12.93 -0.28
CA ALA A 44 -0.45 11.64 -0.32
C ALA A 44 -1.02 11.27 1.05
N ARG A 45 -0.25 11.53 2.12
CA ARG A 45 -0.74 11.25 3.47
C ARG A 45 -2.00 12.06 3.76
N ALA A 46 -1.96 13.35 3.49
CA ALA A 46 -3.12 14.20 3.77
C ALA A 46 -4.34 13.75 2.97
N LEU A 47 -4.12 13.44 1.70
CA LEU A 47 -5.19 12.99 0.84
C LEU A 47 -5.80 11.70 1.33
N LEU A 48 -4.98 10.71 1.60
CA LEU A 48 -5.49 9.40 1.99
C LEU A 48 -6.14 9.42 3.36
N GLU A 49 -5.57 10.19 4.29
CA GLU A 49 -6.18 10.30 5.61
C GLU A 49 -7.53 11.00 5.54
N SER A 50 -7.67 11.97 4.65
CA SER A 50 -8.96 12.64 4.49
C SER A 50 -10.02 11.71 3.92
N GLU A 51 -9.60 10.62 3.32
CA GLU A 51 -10.54 9.69 2.68
C GLU A 51 -10.67 8.37 3.44
N GLY A 52 -10.22 8.34 4.69
CA GLY A 52 -10.50 7.22 5.56
C GLY A 52 -9.40 6.18 5.69
N PHE A 53 -8.27 6.37 5.04
CA PHE A 53 -7.13 5.46 5.21
C PHE A 53 -6.31 5.91 6.41
N GLU A 54 -5.60 4.97 7.00
CA GLU A 54 -4.68 5.29 8.08
C GLU A 54 -3.26 5.12 7.55
N VAL A 55 -2.49 6.21 7.47
CA VAL A 55 -1.11 6.13 7.02
C VAL A 55 -0.24 5.80 8.22
N VAL A 56 0.28 4.59 8.26
CA VAL A 56 1.02 4.10 9.42
C VAL A 56 2.50 4.39 9.34
N GLY A 57 2.99 4.83 8.19
CA GLY A 57 4.40 5.18 8.08
C GLY A 57 4.74 5.68 6.70
N GLU A 58 5.99 6.15 6.57
CA GLU A 58 6.55 6.63 5.31
C GLU A 58 7.98 6.11 5.20
N ALA A 59 8.41 5.87 3.99
CA ALA A 59 9.78 5.46 3.73
C ALA A 59 10.29 6.20 2.50
N ALA A 60 11.58 6.49 2.47
CA ALA A 60 12.18 7.28 1.40
C ALA A 60 12.98 6.45 0.41
N ASP A 61 13.20 5.19 0.69
CA ASP A 61 13.99 4.34 -0.20
C ASP A 61 13.53 2.89 -0.04
N GLY A 62 14.10 2.00 -0.85
CA GLY A 62 13.67 0.62 -0.86
C GLY A 62 14.04 -0.14 0.39
N ALA A 63 15.25 0.11 0.92
CA ALA A 63 15.68 -0.61 2.12
C ALA A 63 14.81 -0.28 3.31
N SER A 64 14.52 1.01 3.52
CA SER A 64 13.66 1.39 4.63
C SER A 64 12.23 0.95 4.42
N ALA A 65 11.79 0.87 3.14
CA ALA A 65 10.47 0.39 2.84
C ALA A 65 10.30 -1.07 3.27
N ILE A 66 11.28 -1.90 2.98
CA ILE A 66 11.20 -3.32 3.35
C ILE A 66 11.18 -3.46 4.87
N LYS A 67 12.02 -2.71 5.57
CA LYS A 67 12.03 -2.75 7.02
C LYS A 67 10.71 -2.27 7.61
N ALA A 68 10.18 -1.17 7.09
CA ALA A 68 8.92 -0.64 7.58
C ALA A 68 7.78 -1.60 7.33
N ALA A 69 7.78 -2.26 6.18
CA ALA A 69 6.72 -3.22 5.87
C ALA A 69 6.74 -4.38 6.86
N GLU A 70 7.93 -4.83 7.24
CA GLU A 70 8.04 -5.93 8.20
C GLU A 70 7.58 -5.52 9.59
N SER A 71 7.91 -4.30 10.00
CA SER A 71 7.55 -3.80 11.30
C SER A 71 6.09 -3.43 11.42
N LEU A 72 5.58 -2.73 10.43
CA LEU A 72 4.26 -2.11 10.51
C LEU A 72 3.15 -2.97 9.95
N ARG A 73 3.49 -3.89 9.07
CA ARG A 73 2.54 -4.80 8.43
C ARG A 73 1.32 -4.07 7.89
N PRO A 74 1.55 -3.12 6.98
CA PRO A 74 0.43 -2.36 6.43
C PRO A 74 -0.42 -3.24 5.53
N ASP A 75 -1.66 -2.84 5.35
CA ASP A 75 -2.54 -3.52 4.41
C ASP A 75 -2.14 -3.20 2.98
N VAL A 76 -1.69 -1.98 2.75
CA VAL A 76 -1.38 -1.48 1.42
C VAL A 76 -0.04 -0.75 1.47
N ILE A 77 0.76 -0.94 0.44
CA ILE A 77 1.99 -0.16 0.25
C ILE A 77 1.85 0.62 -1.05
N LEU A 78 1.89 1.94 -0.93
CA LEU A 78 1.91 2.83 -2.08
C LEU A 78 3.37 3.10 -2.39
N LEU A 79 3.86 2.60 -3.51
CA LEU A 79 5.29 2.44 -3.76
C LEU A 79 5.71 3.10 -5.05
N ASP A 80 6.60 4.08 -4.93
CA ASP A 80 7.16 4.74 -6.09
C ASP A 80 8.09 3.78 -6.84
N ILE A 81 8.03 3.81 -8.16
CA ILE A 81 8.87 2.98 -8.98
C ILE A 81 10.32 3.47 -8.94
N TYR A 82 10.53 4.78 -8.90
CA TYR A 82 11.88 5.34 -8.92
C TYR A 82 12.35 5.71 -7.53
N LEU A 83 13.12 4.83 -6.92
CA LEU A 83 13.70 5.06 -5.60
C LEU A 83 15.21 5.18 -5.76
N PRO A 84 15.90 5.83 -4.79
CA PRO A 84 17.34 6.11 -4.97
C PRO A 84 18.23 4.88 -4.88
N ASP A 85 17.81 3.84 -4.18
CA ASP A 85 18.68 2.67 -3.97
C ASP A 85 18.33 1.50 -4.88
N ILE A 86 17.05 1.12 -4.94
CA ILE A 86 16.58 0.04 -5.83
C ILE A 86 15.25 0.49 -6.42
N ASP A 87 14.88 -0.09 -7.56
CA ASP A 87 13.64 0.35 -8.16
C ASP A 87 12.43 -0.29 -7.46
N GLY A 88 11.28 0.31 -7.68
CA GLY A 88 10.05 -0.15 -7.02
C GLY A 88 9.63 -1.54 -7.43
N PHE A 89 9.95 -1.96 -8.65
CA PHE A 89 9.62 -3.31 -9.09
C PHE A 89 10.39 -4.33 -8.25
N ALA A 90 11.64 -4.04 -7.95
CA ALA A 90 12.45 -4.94 -7.13
C ALA A 90 11.94 -5.00 -5.69
N VAL A 91 11.51 -3.86 -5.16
CA VAL A 91 10.92 -3.82 -3.81
C VAL A 91 9.64 -4.62 -3.79
N ALA A 92 8.79 -4.45 -4.79
CA ALA A 92 7.53 -5.18 -4.87
C ALA A 92 7.79 -6.68 -4.93
N ALA A 93 8.75 -7.09 -5.74
CA ALA A 93 9.09 -8.51 -5.84
C ALA A 93 9.58 -9.07 -4.52
N ALA A 94 10.41 -8.30 -3.81
CA ALA A 94 10.92 -8.74 -2.52
C ALA A 94 9.79 -8.90 -1.50
N LEU A 95 8.85 -7.96 -1.49
CA LEU A 95 7.78 -8.00 -0.52
C LEU A 95 6.75 -9.07 -0.83
N THR A 96 6.55 -9.39 -2.10
CA THR A 96 5.55 -10.39 -2.47
C THR A 96 6.07 -11.81 -2.41
N ARG A 97 7.36 -11.99 -2.13
CA ARG A 97 7.89 -13.35 -1.96
C ARG A 97 7.48 -13.97 -0.63
N ASN A 98 7.08 -13.16 0.32
CA ASN A 98 6.62 -13.68 1.61
C ASN A 98 5.25 -14.30 1.45
N GLY A 99 4.89 -15.18 2.37
CA GLY A 99 3.64 -15.92 2.28
C GLY A 99 2.39 -15.07 2.36
N THR A 100 2.48 -13.90 2.96
CA THR A 100 1.31 -13.04 3.16
C THR A 100 1.66 -11.60 2.83
N PRO A 101 1.80 -11.30 1.53
CA PRO A 101 2.23 -9.96 1.13
C PRO A 101 1.11 -8.94 1.30
N PRO A 102 1.48 -7.69 1.56
CA PRO A 102 0.50 -6.61 1.49
C PRO A 102 0.09 -6.36 0.05
N ALA A 103 -0.96 -5.58 -0.13
CA ALA A 103 -1.35 -5.15 -1.45
C ALA A 103 -0.41 -4.03 -1.87
N ILE A 104 0.28 -4.19 -2.98
CA ILE A 104 1.25 -3.21 -3.45
C ILE A 104 0.69 -2.48 -4.64
N VAL A 105 0.67 -1.16 -4.56
CA VAL A 105 0.22 -0.30 -5.64
C VAL A 105 1.41 0.58 -6.04
N LEU A 106 1.83 0.44 -7.28
CA LEU A 106 2.97 1.20 -7.79
C LEU A 106 2.53 2.58 -8.26
N THR A 107 3.38 3.57 -8.06
CA THR A 107 3.11 4.93 -8.52
C THR A 107 4.33 5.49 -9.23
N SER A 108 4.09 6.48 -10.08
CA SER A 108 5.17 7.21 -10.72
C SER A 108 4.58 8.50 -11.28
N SER A 109 5.44 9.46 -11.56
CA SER A 109 5.02 10.65 -12.28
C SER A 109 4.82 10.35 -13.76
N ARG A 110 5.23 9.16 -14.21
CA ARG A 110 5.04 8.74 -15.60
C ARG A 110 3.76 7.94 -15.76
N ASP A 111 3.39 7.77 -17.01
CA ASP A 111 2.21 6.99 -17.38
C ASP A 111 2.49 5.50 -17.23
N ALA A 112 1.46 4.74 -16.91
CA ALA A 112 1.57 3.28 -16.80
C ALA A 112 2.08 2.64 -18.09
N ARG A 113 1.81 3.23 -19.23
CA ARG A 113 2.26 2.71 -20.52
C ARG A 113 3.77 2.65 -20.64
N ASP A 114 4.47 3.44 -19.85
CA ASP A 114 5.93 3.45 -19.91
C ASP A 114 6.53 2.19 -19.33
N PHE A 115 5.77 1.41 -18.58
CA PHE A 115 6.30 0.26 -17.86
C PHE A 115 5.84 -1.08 -18.42
N GLY A 116 4.78 -1.08 -19.23
CA GLY A 116 4.32 -2.30 -19.87
C GLY A 116 4.02 -3.41 -18.87
N PRO A 117 4.46 -4.63 -19.17
CA PRO A 117 4.12 -5.77 -18.31
C PRO A 117 4.89 -5.81 -16.99
N LEU A 118 5.82 -4.89 -16.76
CA LEU A 118 6.62 -4.92 -15.53
C LEU A 118 5.76 -4.79 -14.29
N VAL A 119 4.66 -4.04 -14.38
CA VAL A 119 3.76 -3.87 -13.24
C VAL A 119 3.20 -5.22 -12.82
N GLU A 120 2.69 -6.00 -13.76
CA GLU A 120 2.12 -7.30 -13.43
C GLU A 120 3.15 -8.29 -12.95
N GLN A 121 4.33 -8.25 -13.54
CA GLN A 121 5.39 -9.19 -13.20
C GLN A 121 5.95 -8.96 -11.80
N SER A 122 5.78 -7.76 -11.27
CA SER A 122 6.32 -7.43 -9.96
C SER A 122 5.51 -8.01 -8.81
N GLY A 123 4.31 -8.46 -9.07
CA GLY A 123 3.41 -8.92 -8.03
C GLY A 123 2.53 -7.83 -7.45
N ALA A 124 2.62 -6.61 -7.99
CA ALA A 124 1.79 -5.51 -7.53
C ALA A 124 0.36 -5.68 -8.01
N ARG A 125 -0.57 -5.09 -7.25
CA ARG A 125 -1.98 -5.07 -7.63
C ARG A 125 -2.25 -4.20 -8.82
N GLY A 126 -1.45 -3.15 -9.01
CA GLY A 126 -1.63 -2.27 -10.13
C GLY A 126 -0.77 -1.03 -10.01
N PHE A 127 -1.10 -0.04 -10.81
CA PHE A 127 -0.34 1.19 -10.93
C PHE A 127 -1.29 2.38 -10.94
N ILE A 128 -0.91 3.44 -10.24
CA ILE A 128 -1.65 4.71 -10.27
C ILE A 128 -0.64 5.81 -10.55
N ALA A 129 -0.87 6.59 -11.61
CA ALA A 129 -0.03 7.75 -11.85
C ALA A 129 -0.21 8.72 -10.69
N LYS A 130 0.88 9.38 -10.26
CA LYS A 130 0.80 10.26 -9.09
C LYS A 130 -0.26 11.34 -9.24
N ALA A 131 -0.44 11.84 -10.44
CA ALA A 131 -1.45 12.87 -10.68
C ALA A 131 -2.87 12.37 -10.52
N GLU A 132 -3.06 11.06 -10.53
CA GLU A 132 -4.39 10.44 -10.47
C GLU A 132 -4.67 9.76 -9.14
N LEU A 133 -3.80 9.94 -8.16
CA LEU A 133 -3.97 9.30 -6.86
C LEU A 133 -5.20 9.86 -6.15
N SER A 134 -6.04 8.98 -5.66
CA SER A 134 -7.18 9.32 -4.83
C SER A 134 -7.52 8.10 -4.00
N GLY A 135 -8.34 8.30 -2.98
CA GLY A 135 -8.83 7.17 -2.20
C GLY A 135 -9.60 6.19 -3.05
N ALA A 136 -10.39 6.70 -4.00
CA ALA A 136 -11.16 5.85 -4.89
C ALA A 136 -10.27 5.03 -5.81
N SER A 137 -9.23 5.63 -6.38
CA SER A 137 -8.35 4.90 -7.26
C SER A 137 -7.57 3.83 -6.50
N LEU A 138 -7.18 4.13 -5.27
CA LEU A 138 -6.47 3.17 -4.44
C LEU A 138 -7.39 2.02 -4.04
N SER A 139 -8.60 2.34 -3.59
CA SER A 139 -9.56 1.31 -3.19
C SER A 139 -9.88 0.36 -4.32
N ALA A 140 -9.98 0.87 -5.53
CA ALA A 140 -10.31 0.04 -6.68
C ALA A 140 -9.27 -1.06 -6.92
N LEU A 141 -8.03 -0.81 -6.57
CA LEU A 141 -6.97 -1.79 -6.78
C LEU A 141 -6.78 -2.74 -5.62
N VAL A 142 -7.17 -2.35 -4.42
CA VAL A 142 -6.88 -3.17 -3.24
C VAL A 142 -8.08 -3.93 -2.72
N GLU A 143 -9.25 -3.62 -3.23
CA GLU A 143 -10.46 -4.37 -2.91
C GLU A 143 -10.78 -5.37 -4.03
#